data_dde2a3bf70b8ea4a7e582c10cc7a7799
#
_entry.id   dde2a3bf70b8ea4a7e582c10cc7a7799
#
_cell.length_a   1.000
_cell.length_b   1.000
_cell.length_c   1.000
_cell.angle_alpha   90.00
_cell.angle_beta   90.00
_cell.angle_gamma   90.00
#
_symmetry.space_group_name_H-M   'P 1'
#
loop_
_entity.id
_entity.type
_entity.pdbx_description
1 polymer ?
#
loop_
_entity_poly.entity_id
_entity_poly.type
_entity_poly.pdbx_seq_one_letter_code
_entity_poly.pdbx_strand_id
1 'polypeptide(L)'
;GGIKLEAELKGTRTAEEIYRALPAEGPLNVWGEEFYFKIPGVKDHRETATTQVKIGDVAFWGAGQVLAIFFGRTPMSMGADPVPADRVNVVGRVVGDAATLRQAMNASTIRVERIEPAQPVG
;
A
#
# COMPACT_ATOMS: atom_id res chain seq x y z
N GLY A 1 -6.64 19.12 -8.01
CA GLY A 1 -5.56 18.25 -7.70
C GLY A 1 -5.85 17.20 -6.66
N GLY A 2 -5.16 16.14 -6.77
CA GLY A 2 -5.25 15.03 -5.83
C GLY A 2 -4.27 15.15 -4.67
N ILE A 3 -4.41 14.23 -3.74
CA ILE A 3 -3.47 14.07 -2.63
C ILE A 3 -2.28 13.26 -3.13
N LYS A 4 -1.07 13.65 -2.74
CA LYS A 4 0.16 12.92 -3.02
C LYS A 4 0.87 12.60 -1.72
N LEU A 5 1.27 11.35 -1.57
CA LEU A 5 2.12 10.91 -0.47
C LEU A 5 3.22 10.01 -1.01
N GLU A 6 4.31 9.94 -0.29
CA GLU A 6 5.41 9.05 -0.61
C GLU A 6 5.38 7.84 0.31
N ALA A 7 5.92 6.73 -0.18
CA ALA A 7 6.10 5.52 0.61
C ALA A 7 7.48 4.95 0.35
N GLU A 8 8.01 4.25 1.34
CA GLU A 8 9.25 3.50 1.21
C GLU A 8 8.92 2.02 1.15
N LEU A 9 9.52 1.30 0.21
CA LEU A 9 9.40 -0.15 0.14
C LEU A 9 10.49 -0.81 0.96
N LYS A 10 10.15 -1.95 1.55
CA LYS A 10 11.12 -2.81 2.22
C LYS A 10 12.02 -3.49 1.20
N GLY A 11 13.15 -4.03 1.65
CA GLY A 11 14.06 -4.79 0.80
C GLY A 11 13.65 -6.25 0.61
N THR A 12 12.37 -6.56 0.52
CA THR A 12 11.87 -7.92 0.31
C THR A 12 11.67 -8.21 -1.17
N ARG A 13 11.59 -9.50 -1.53
CA ARG A 13 11.37 -9.90 -2.92
C ARG A 13 10.02 -9.42 -3.44
N THR A 14 8.97 -9.52 -2.62
CA THR A 14 7.64 -9.07 -3.02
C THR A 14 7.65 -7.56 -3.26
N ALA A 15 8.32 -6.79 -2.42
CA ALA A 15 8.45 -5.34 -2.61
C ALA A 15 9.19 -5.02 -3.91
N GLU A 16 10.24 -5.77 -4.26
CA GLU A 16 10.95 -5.61 -5.53
C GLU A 16 10.04 -5.90 -6.72
N GLU A 17 9.22 -6.95 -6.63
CA GLU A 17 8.26 -7.28 -7.68
C GLU A 17 7.26 -6.14 -7.90
N ILE A 18 6.79 -5.53 -6.81
CA ILE A 18 5.89 -4.38 -6.89
C ILE A 18 6.60 -3.20 -7.56
N TYR A 19 7.83 -2.91 -7.13
CA TYR A 19 8.61 -1.79 -7.69
C TYR A 19 8.78 -1.95 -9.20
N ARG A 20 9.05 -3.16 -9.67
CA ARG A 20 9.19 -3.45 -11.10
C ARG A 20 7.87 -3.29 -11.86
N ALA A 21 6.75 -3.50 -11.19
CA ALA A 21 5.43 -3.37 -11.80
C ALA A 21 4.97 -1.92 -11.91
N LEU A 22 5.67 -0.98 -11.27
CA LEU A 22 5.30 0.44 -11.32
C LEU A 22 5.80 1.09 -12.62
N PRO A 23 5.10 2.10 -13.13
CA PRO A 23 3.90 2.71 -12.57
C PRO A 23 2.68 1.83 -12.71
N ALA A 24 1.78 1.93 -11.74
CA ALA A 24 0.51 1.20 -11.73
C ALA A 24 -0.62 2.17 -11.43
N GLU A 25 -1.73 1.99 -12.10
CA GLU A 25 -2.91 2.84 -11.92
C GLU A 25 -4.16 1.99 -12.09
N GLY A 26 -5.16 2.28 -11.31
CA GLY A 26 -6.40 1.55 -11.42
C GLY A 26 -7.50 2.15 -10.58
N PRO A 27 -8.69 1.52 -10.62
CA PRO A 27 -9.80 1.94 -9.78
C PRO A 27 -9.42 1.85 -8.30
N LEU A 28 -9.75 2.91 -7.57
CA LEU A 28 -9.54 2.93 -6.13
C LEU A 28 -10.70 2.26 -5.43
N ASN A 29 -10.38 1.33 -4.54
CA ASN A 29 -11.34 0.72 -3.65
C ASN A 29 -11.06 1.15 -2.22
N VAL A 30 -12.12 1.35 -1.45
CA VAL A 30 -12.03 1.83 -0.06
C VAL A 30 -12.74 0.84 0.85
N TRP A 31 -12.06 0.41 1.91
CA TRP A 31 -12.62 -0.48 2.91
C TRP A 31 -12.28 0.06 4.31
N GLY A 32 -13.23 0.79 4.91
CA GLY A 32 -12.90 1.58 6.08
C GLY A 32 -11.83 2.61 5.75
N GLU A 33 -10.76 2.66 6.51
CA GLU A 33 -9.62 3.55 6.24
C GLU A 33 -8.46 2.75 5.64
N GLU A 34 -8.78 1.97 4.61
CA GLU A 34 -7.83 1.24 3.79
C GLU A 34 -8.13 1.54 2.32
N PHE A 35 -7.11 1.89 1.56
CA PHE A 35 -7.18 1.95 0.10
C PHE A 35 -6.59 0.67 -0.47
N TYR A 36 -7.24 0.11 -1.50
CA TYR A 36 -6.64 -1.01 -2.22
C TYR A 36 -6.99 -0.95 -3.71
N PHE A 37 -6.10 -1.50 -4.52
CA PHE A 37 -6.30 -1.58 -5.96
C PHE A 37 -5.51 -2.75 -6.54
N LYS A 38 -5.93 -3.24 -7.69
CA LYS A 38 -5.27 -4.36 -8.35
C LYS A 38 -3.93 -3.95 -8.95
N ILE A 39 -2.93 -4.81 -8.73
CA ILE A 39 -1.62 -4.69 -9.35
C ILE A 39 -1.23 -6.08 -9.87
N PRO A 40 -1.69 -6.46 -11.10
CA PRO A 40 -1.52 -7.81 -11.59
C PRO A 40 -0.07 -8.13 -11.94
N GLY A 41 0.26 -9.43 -11.92
CA GLY A 41 1.58 -9.90 -12.33
C GLY A 41 2.63 -9.83 -11.24
N VAL A 42 2.26 -9.54 -10.01
CA VAL A 42 3.20 -9.51 -8.88
C VAL A 42 3.17 -10.86 -8.17
N LYS A 43 4.35 -11.45 -8.00
CA LYS A 43 4.50 -12.69 -7.25
C LYS A 43 4.63 -12.40 -5.76
N ASP A 44 3.78 -13.02 -4.95
CA ASP A 44 3.83 -12.91 -3.49
C ASP A 44 4.76 -13.98 -2.93
N HIS A 45 5.88 -13.56 -2.35
CA HIS A 45 6.86 -14.46 -1.74
C HIS A 45 6.57 -14.72 -0.26
N ARG A 46 5.54 -14.08 0.31
CA ARG A 46 5.03 -14.28 1.68
C ARG A 46 6.06 -14.13 2.79
N GLU A 47 7.04 -13.27 2.60
CA GLU A 47 8.10 -13.08 3.60
C GLU A 47 7.57 -12.58 4.95
N THR A 48 6.51 -11.77 4.92
CA THR A 48 5.95 -11.15 6.13
C THR A 48 4.44 -11.34 6.23
N ALA A 49 3.96 -12.53 5.86
CA ALA A 49 2.51 -12.80 5.91
C ALA A 49 1.97 -12.61 7.33
N THR A 50 1.07 -11.64 7.50
CA THR A 50 0.60 -11.24 8.82
C THR A 50 -0.81 -10.65 8.76
N THR A 51 -1.50 -10.69 9.89
CA THR A 51 -2.73 -9.93 10.12
C THR A 51 -2.48 -8.71 11.00
N GLN A 52 -1.22 -8.48 11.42
CA GLN A 52 -0.85 -7.35 12.27
C GLN A 52 -0.21 -6.27 11.42
N VAL A 53 -1.01 -5.27 11.09
CA VAL A 53 -0.55 -4.10 10.33
C VAL A 53 -0.76 -2.84 11.17
N LYS A 54 -0.02 -1.79 10.82
CA LYS A 54 -0.05 -0.50 11.51
C LYS A 54 -0.51 0.58 10.55
N ILE A 55 -0.99 1.68 11.10
CA ILE A 55 -1.30 2.86 10.30
C ILE A 55 -0.04 3.29 9.55
N GLY A 56 -0.18 3.45 8.23
CA GLY A 56 0.91 3.78 7.33
C GLY A 56 1.51 2.57 6.61
N ASP A 57 1.15 1.35 6.99
CA ASP A 57 1.68 0.17 6.30
C ASP A 57 1.12 0.04 4.89
N VAL A 58 2.02 -0.34 3.99
CA VAL A 58 1.68 -0.73 2.61
C VAL A 58 1.87 -2.24 2.53
N ALA A 59 0.86 -2.94 2.06
CA ALA A 59 0.84 -4.38 2.07
C ALA A 59 0.32 -4.96 0.76
N PHE A 60 0.70 -6.20 0.48
CA PHE A 60 0.27 -6.91 -0.72
C PHE A 60 -0.51 -8.16 -0.34
N TRP A 61 -1.71 -8.30 -0.91
CA TRP A 61 -2.53 -9.51 -0.78
C TRP A 61 -2.43 -10.30 -2.07
N GLY A 62 -1.62 -11.36 -2.02
CA GLY A 62 -1.28 -12.13 -3.22
C GLY A 62 -2.44 -12.85 -3.86
N ALA A 63 -3.37 -13.38 -3.05
CA ALA A 63 -4.53 -14.11 -3.58
C ALA A 63 -5.40 -13.25 -4.49
N GLY A 64 -5.51 -11.96 -4.21
CA GLY A 64 -6.28 -11.02 -5.02
C GLY A 64 -5.43 -10.14 -5.92
N GLN A 65 -4.10 -10.26 -5.86
CA GLN A 65 -3.17 -9.37 -6.59
C GLN A 65 -3.47 -7.90 -6.30
N VAL A 66 -3.59 -7.57 -5.00
CA VAL A 66 -4.03 -6.26 -4.53
C VAL A 66 -2.93 -5.62 -3.68
N LEU A 67 -2.63 -4.36 -3.97
CA LEU A 67 -1.81 -3.52 -3.10
C LEU A 67 -2.74 -2.70 -2.22
N ALA A 68 -2.46 -2.70 -0.91
CA ALA A 68 -3.28 -2.03 0.10
C ALA A 68 -2.46 -1.01 0.88
N ILE A 69 -3.09 0.09 1.26
CA ILE A 69 -2.50 1.13 2.09
C ILE A 69 -3.45 1.38 3.26
N PHE A 70 -2.93 1.19 4.49
CA PHE A 70 -3.74 1.34 5.70
C PHE A 70 -3.48 2.71 6.31
N PHE A 71 -4.52 3.51 6.46
CA PHE A 71 -4.36 4.86 7.01
C PHE A 71 -5.25 5.11 8.25
N GLY A 72 -5.94 4.08 8.74
CA GLY A 72 -6.76 4.14 9.94
C GLY A 72 -7.43 2.80 10.19
N ARG A 73 -8.57 2.83 10.87
CA ARG A 73 -9.30 1.61 11.21
C ARG A 73 -10.01 1.01 10.00
N THR A 74 -10.09 -0.31 9.98
CA THR A 74 -10.90 -1.07 9.02
C THR A 74 -12.16 -1.61 9.73
N PRO A 75 -13.13 -2.14 8.98
CA PRO A 75 -14.31 -2.77 9.60
C PRO A 75 -13.98 -3.92 10.56
N MET A 76 -12.79 -4.52 10.44
CA MET A 76 -12.36 -5.60 11.34
C MET A 76 -11.56 -5.11 12.54
N SER A 77 -11.29 -3.82 12.63
CA SER A 77 -10.50 -3.28 13.75
C SER A 77 -11.26 -3.38 15.06
N MET A 78 -10.56 -3.81 16.10
CA MET A 78 -11.08 -3.85 17.46
C MET A 78 -10.51 -2.73 18.32
N GLY A 79 -9.41 -2.14 17.92
CA GLY A 79 -8.77 -1.02 18.58
C GLY A 79 -8.35 0.03 17.55
N ALA A 80 -7.29 0.78 17.84
CA ALA A 80 -6.84 1.87 16.99
C ALA A 80 -6.16 1.40 15.70
N ASP A 81 -5.61 0.18 15.70
CA ASP A 81 -4.85 -0.32 14.56
C ASP A 81 -5.76 -0.92 13.48
N PRO A 82 -5.39 -0.77 12.20
CA PRO A 82 -6.10 -1.46 11.14
C PRO A 82 -5.93 -2.98 11.24
N VAL A 83 -6.95 -3.70 10.78
CA VAL A 83 -6.89 -5.17 10.67
C VAL A 83 -7.27 -5.53 9.24
N PRO A 84 -6.40 -6.22 8.50
CA PRO A 84 -6.72 -6.62 7.12
C PRO A 84 -7.76 -7.72 7.10
N ALA A 85 -8.45 -7.87 5.97
CA ALA A 85 -9.47 -8.90 5.80
C ALA A 85 -8.86 -10.31 5.77
N ASP A 86 -7.59 -10.43 5.42
CA ASP A 86 -6.86 -11.68 5.32
C ASP A 86 -5.38 -11.39 5.60
N ARG A 87 -4.57 -12.43 5.69
CA ARG A 87 -3.12 -12.24 5.84
C ARG A 87 -2.56 -11.50 4.62
N VAL A 88 -1.70 -10.54 4.90
CA VAL A 88 -1.05 -9.73 3.88
C VAL A 88 0.45 -9.74 4.10
N ASN A 89 1.19 -9.42 3.05
CA ASN A 89 2.63 -9.26 3.10
C ASN A 89 2.94 -7.77 3.20
N VAL A 90 3.48 -7.31 4.33
CA VAL A 90 3.83 -5.90 4.49
C VAL A 90 5.07 -5.61 3.66
N VAL A 91 4.94 -4.71 2.69
CA VAL A 91 6.00 -4.43 1.70
C VAL A 91 6.59 -3.04 1.83
N GLY A 92 6.01 -2.18 2.66
CA GLY A 92 6.52 -0.83 2.85
C GLY A 92 5.68 -0.04 3.82
N ARG A 93 5.92 1.25 3.87
CA ARG A 93 5.12 2.17 4.67
C ARG A 93 5.12 3.56 4.08
N VAL A 94 4.06 4.30 4.34
CA VAL A 94 3.92 5.70 3.97
C VAL A 94 4.91 6.54 4.78
N VAL A 95 5.57 7.45 4.11
CA VAL A 95 6.41 8.48 4.74
C VAL A 95 5.53 9.67 5.04
N GLY A 96 5.51 10.12 6.29
CA GLY A 96 4.68 11.22 6.73
C GLY A 96 3.36 10.75 7.34
N ASP A 97 2.36 11.62 7.32
CA ASP A 97 1.08 11.36 7.97
C ASP A 97 0.10 10.65 7.02
N ALA A 98 -0.06 9.35 7.22
CA ALA A 98 -0.97 8.55 6.41
C ALA A 98 -2.43 8.99 6.54
N ALA A 99 -2.81 9.62 7.65
CA ALA A 99 -4.18 10.11 7.84
C ALA A 99 -4.59 11.15 6.79
N THR A 100 -3.61 11.77 6.12
CA THR A 100 -3.89 12.68 5.01
C THR A 100 -4.72 12.01 3.91
N LEU A 101 -4.61 10.69 3.76
CA LEU A 101 -5.35 9.94 2.76
C LEU A 101 -6.88 9.99 2.97
N ARG A 102 -7.35 10.35 4.17
CA ARG A 102 -8.78 10.58 4.40
C ARG A 102 -9.36 11.62 3.45
N GLN A 103 -8.54 12.54 3.00
CA GLN A 103 -8.97 13.60 2.07
C GLN A 103 -9.19 13.09 0.65
N ALA A 104 -8.77 11.86 0.35
CA ALA A 104 -8.88 11.25 -0.96
C ALA A 104 -9.88 10.10 -1.03
N MET A 105 -10.71 9.90 0.00
CA MET A 105 -11.62 8.76 0.05
C MET A 105 -12.70 8.78 -1.03
N ASN A 106 -12.93 9.92 -1.66
CA ASN A 106 -13.88 10.06 -2.76
C ASN A 106 -13.22 9.96 -4.14
N ALA A 107 -11.92 9.72 -4.20
CA ALA A 107 -11.22 9.57 -5.47
C ALA A 107 -11.67 8.28 -6.16
N SER A 108 -11.71 8.30 -7.49
CA SER A 108 -12.12 7.14 -8.28
C SER A 108 -10.93 6.29 -8.74
N THR A 109 -9.74 6.86 -8.75
CA THR A 109 -8.52 6.18 -9.22
C THR A 109 -7.37 6.43 -8.28
N ILE A 110 -6.41 5.51 -8.32
CA ILE A 110 -5.14 5.64 -7.64
C ILE A 110 -4.01 5.35 -8.63
N ARG A 111 -2.93 6.13 -8.53
CA ARG A 111 -1.72 5.93 -9.32
C ARG A 111 -0.52 5.85 -8.40
N VAL A 112 0.30 4.85 -8.60
CA VAL A 112 1.55 4.65 -7.86
C VAL A 112 2.70 4.66 -8.85
N GLU A 113 3.70 5.49 -8.59
CA GLU A 113 4.84 5.68 -9.45
C GLU A 113 6.13 5.45 -8.66
N ARG A 114 7.19 5.09 -9.37
CA ARG A 114 8.52 5.05 -8.78
C ARG A 114 9.07 6.47 -8.63
N ILE A 115 9.72 6.70 -7.48
CA ILE A 115 10.55 7.88 -7.29
C ILE A 115 11.99 7.41 -7.40
N GLU A 116 12.68 7.84 -8.43
CA GLU A 116 14.07 7.48 -8.61
C GLU A 116 14.93 8.20 -7.56
N PRO A 117 15.89 7.50 -6.91
CA PRO A 117 16.82 8.17 -6.02
C PRO A 117 17.60 9.24 -6.77
N ALA A 118 17.94 10.33 -6.07
CA ALA A 118 18.77 11.36 -6.67
C ALA A 118 20.11 10.75 -7.09
N GLN A 119 20.53 11.03 -8.32
CA GLN A 119 21.81 10.55 -8.81
C GLN A 119 22.94 11.28 -8.09
N PRO A 120 23.98 10.58 -7.62
CA PRO A 120 25.12 11.27 -7.08
C PRO A 120 25.78 12.13 -8.15
N VAL A 121 26.12 13.35 -7.78
CA VAL A 121 26.86 14.23 -8.67
C VAL A 121 28.34 13.85 -8.58
N GLY A 122 28.89 13.46 -9.69
CA GLY A 122 30.28 13.07 -9.59
C GLY A 122 30.83 12.62 -10.88
#